data_c6342d3626036ae50ba3063ce005ee13
#
_entry.id   c6342d3626036ae50ba3063ce005ee13
#
_cell.length_a   1.000
_cell.length_b   1.000
_cell.length_c   1.000
_cell.angle_alpha   90.00
_cell.angle_beta   90.00
_cell.angle_gamma   90.00
#
_symmetry.space_group_name_H-M   'P 1'
#
loop_
_entity.id
_entity.type
_entity.pdbx_description
1 polymer ?
#
loop_
_entity_poly.entity_id
_entity_poly.type
_entity_poly.pdbx_seq_one_letter_code
_entity_poly.pdbx_strand_id
1 'polypeptide(L)'
;AGIEVIMYTSDLYPKKLLQLFNPPSVLYIKGDSQLLKAPQKIACIGSREATSYSVEAFKQIIPPLVENQCVIVSGLAKGADTLAHRAAIHYGGKTIAVLGHGFQTIYPKSNEILAQHLAQYHLLLSEYPPHIGPKKHHFPMRNRIIRGLSDALVVTEAALRSGTLITTELAL
;
A
#
# COMPACT_ATOMS: atom_id res chain seq x y z
N ALA A 1 -6.65 18.41 -8.83
CA ALA A 1 -6.26 18.00 -10.17
C ALA A 1 -5.40 16.73 -10.09
N GLY A 2 -5.61 15.78 -11.00
CA GLY A 2 -4.82 14.55 -11.07
C GLY A 2 -5.33 13.37 -10.23
N ILE A 3 -6.55 13.42 -9.70
CA ILE A 3 -7.21 12.27 -9.08
C ILE A 3 -8.13 11.64 -10.11
N GLU A 4 -7.95 10.34 -10.32
CA GLU A 4 -8.78 9.51 -11.18
C GLU A 4 -9.71 8.65 -10.32
N VAL A 5 -10.94 8.42 -10.79
CA VAL A 5 -11.96 7.61 -10.11
C VAL A 5 -12.16 6.33 -10.91
N ILE A 6 -11.99 5.18 -10.26
CA ILE A 6 -12.14 3.87 -10.85
C ILE A 6 -13.31 3.15 -10.18
N MET A 7 -14.35 2.86 -10.95
CA MET A 7 -15.49 2.08 -10.48
C MET A 7 -15.19 0.58 -10.65
N TYR A 8 -15.85 -0.26 -9.85
CA TYR A 8 -15.69 -1.74 -9.91
C TYR A 8 -16.04 -2.34 -11.28
N THR A 9 -16.77 -1.61 -12.13
CA THR A 9 -17.09 -1.98 -13.52
C THR A 9 -16.01 -1.62 -14.53
N SER A 10 -15.01 -0.83 -14.13
CA SER A 10 -13.92 -0.38 -15.01
C SER A 10 -12.91 -1.51 -15.29
N ASP A 11 -12.35 -1.52 -16.50
CA ASP A 11 -11.26 -2.44 -16.89
C ASP A 11 -9.96 -2.20 -16.10
N LEU A 12 -9.78 -1.00 -15.53
CA LEU A 12 -8.66 -0.67 -14.65
C LEU A 12 -8.84 -1.20 -13.23
N TYR A 13 -10.07 -1.57 -12.85
CA TYR A 13 -10.34 -2.06 -11.49
C TYR A 13 -9.67 -3.42 -11.27
N PRO A 14 -8.86 -3.58 -10.21
CA PRO A 14 -8.20 -4.84 -9.91
C PRO A 14 -9.23 -5.92 -9.55
N LYS A 15 -9.47 -6.86 -10.46
CA LYS A 15 -10.51 -7.91 -10.29
C LYS A 15 -10.31 -8.76 -9.04
N LYS A 16 -9.08 -8.91 -8.55
CA LYS A 16 -8.79 -9.59 -7.28
C LYS A 16 -9.54 -8.97 -6.10
N LEU A 17 -9.77 -7.64 -6.11
CA LEU A 17 -10.50 -6.98 -5.03
C LEU A 17 -11.97 -7.42 -4.95
N LEU A 18 -12.55 -7.92 -6.03
CA LEU A 18 -13.93 -8.46 -6.05
C LEU A 18 -14.07 -9.75 -5.24
N GLN A 19 -12.95 -10.42 -4.93
CA GLN A 19 -12.94 -11.62 -4.09
C GLN A 19 -12.95 -11.30 -2.58
N LEU A 20 -12.77 -10.04 -2.21
CA LEU A 20 -12.89 -9.62 -0.82
C LEU A 20 -14.34 -9.75 -0.33
N PHE A 21 -14.52 -10.05 0.96
CA PHE A 21 -15.84 -10.09 1.58
C PHE A 21 -16.60 -8.75 1.43
N ASN A 22 -15.88 -7.64 1.49
CA ASN A 22 -16.42 -6.29 1.29
C ASN A 22 -15.54 -5.53 0.28
N PRO A 23 -15.72 -5.75 -1.04
CA PRO A 23 -14.91 -5.08 -2.04
C PRO A 23 -15.25 -3.58 -2.12
N PRO A 24 -14.26 -2.69 -2.29
CA PRO A 24 -14.52 -1.28 -2.51
C PRO A 24 -15.22 -1.07 -3.85
N SER A 25 -16.39 -0.44 -3.86
CA SER A 25 -17.14 -0.15 -5.10
C SER A 25 -16.46 0.91 -5.97
N VAL A 26 -15.67 1.78 -5.35
CA VAL A 26 -14.96 2.88 -5.99
C VAL A 26 -13.55 2.96 -5.42
N LEU A 27 -12.59 3.18 -6.30
CA LEU A 27 -11.21 3.51 -5.95
C LEU A 27 -10.87 4.90 -6.49
N TYR A 28 -10.24 5.69 -5.66
CA TYR A 28 -9.63 6.95 -6.02
C TYR A 28 -8.13 6.71 -6.16
N ILE A 29 -7.52 7.18 -7.24
CA ILE A 29 -6.09 7.01 -7.47
C ILE A 29 -5.43 8.32 -7.87
N LYS A 30 -4.13 8.41 -7.59
CA LYS A 30 -3.28 9.53 -8.02
C LYS A 30 -1.90 8.98 -8.36
N GLY A 31 -1.49 9.16 -9.62
CA GLY A 31 -0.21 8.67 -10.13
C GLY A 31 -0.37 7.73 -11.34
N ASP A 32 0.52 6.75 -11.44
CA ASP A 32 0.58 5.80 -12.54
C ASP A 32 -0.44 4.66 -12.38
N SER A 33 -1.60 4.79 -13.03
CA SER A 33 -2.68 3.79 -12.99
C SER A 33 -2.28 2.44 -13.61
N GLN A 34 -1.26 2.39 -14.46
CA GLN A 34 -0.80 1.14 -15.08
C GLN A 34 -0.23 0.17 -14.05
N LEU A 35 0.23 0.66 -12.89
CA LEU A 35 0.70 -0.20 -11.80
C LEU A 35 -0.40 -1.14 -11.26
N LEU A 36 -1.67 -0.80 -11.43
CA LEU A 36 -2.78 -1.70 -11.07
C LEU A 36 -2.80 -2.97 -11.92
N LYS A 37 -2.28 -2.90 -13.17
CA LYS A 37 -2.20 -4.03 -14.10
C LYS A 37 -0.92 -4.85 -13.96
N ALA A 38 0.01 -4.46 -13.09
CA ALA A 38 1.24 -5.22 -12.90
C ALA A 38 0.92 -6.68 -12.55
N PRO A 39 1.61 -7.66 -13.18
CA PRO A 39 1.28 -9.07 -13.03
C PRO A 39 1.57 -9.61 -11.63
N GLN A 40 2.56 -9.04 -10.95
CA GLN A 40 2.96 -9.45 -9.60
C GLN A 40 3.03 -8.25 -8.66
N LYS A 41 2.32 -8.35 -7.55
CA LYS A 41 2.28 -7.35 -6.50
C LYS A 41 2.53 -8.02 -5.16
N ILE A 42 3.49 -7.49 -4.41
CA ILE A 42 3.91 -8.06 -3.12
C ILE A 42 3.61 -7.03 -2.03
N ALA A 43 2.76 -7.42 -1.08
CA ALA A 43 2.51 -6.61 0.10
C ALA A 43 3.72 -6.68 1.04
N CYS A 44 4.20 -5.52 1.49
CA CYS A 44 5.25 -5.41 2.49
C CYS A 44 4.73 -4.56 3.64
N ILE A 45 4.54 -5.17 4.80
CA ILE A 45 3.98 -4.53 6.00
C ILE A 45 4.82 -4.87 7.24
N GLY A 46 4.53 -4.19 8.34
CA GLY A 46 5.18 -4.48 9.60
C GLY A 46 4.81 -3.47 10.70
N SER A 47 5.62 -3.43 11.73
CA SER A 47 5.45 -2.54 12.88
C SER A 47 5.55 -1.07 12.48
N ARG A 48 4.73 -0.23 13.12
CA ARG A 48 4.87 1.24 13.04
C ARG A 48 6.14 1.73 13.76
N GLU A 49 6.64 0.95 14.68
CA GLU A 49 7.89 1.13 15.44
C GLU A 49 8.94 0.15 14.92
N ALA A 50 9.17 0.19 13.59
CA ALA A 50 10.13 -0.69 12.95
C ALA A 50 11.55 -0.44 13.46
N THR A 51 12.26 -1.52 13.75
CA THR A 51 13.66 -1.48 14.19
C THR A 51 14.62 -1.60 13.01
N SER A 52 15.93 -1.64 13.30
CA SER A 52 16.96 -1.93 12.31
C SER A 52 16.75 -3.29 11.62
N TYR A 53 16.07 -4.23 12.27
CA TYR A 53 15.71 -5.51 11.67
C TYR A 53 14.87 -5.35 10.40
N SER A 54 13.83 -4.53 10.42
CA SER A 54 13.02 -4.26 9.22
C SER A 54 13.84 -3.61 8.11
N VAL A 55 14.77 -2.73 8.45
CA VAL A 55 15.67 -2.10 7.47
C VAL A 55 16.52 -3.16 6.77
N GLU A 56 17.19 -4.03 7.54
CA GLU A 56 18.04 -5.07 6.98
C GLU A 56 17.22 -6.14 6.22
N ALA A 57 16.04 -6.50 6.72
CA ALA A 57 15.15 -7.43 6.02
C ALA A 57 14.74 -6.88 4.64
N PHE A 58 14.34 -5.62 4.55
CA PHE A 58 13.96 -5.03 3.25
C PHE A 58 15.13 -4.83 2.30
N LYS A 59 16.35 -4.60 2.80
CA LYS A 59 17.56 -4.59 1.97
C LYS A 59 17.83 -5.94 1.29
N GLN A 60 17.44 -7.03 1.91
CA GLN A 60 17.62 -8.38 1.34
C GLN A 60 16.43 -8.81 0.47
N ILE A 61 15.20 -8.45 0.88
CA ILE A 61 13.98 -8.98 0.24
C ILE A 61 13.58 -8.14 -0.98
N ILE A 62 13.68 -6.82 -0.91
CA ILE A 62 13.14 -5.95 -1.97
C ILE A 62 13.95 -5.97 -3.27
N PRO A 63 15.30 -6.00 -3.28
CA PRO A 63 16.05 -6.02 -4.54
C PRO A 63 15.64 -7.15 -5.48
N PRO A 64 15.61 -8.44 -5.07
CA PRO A 64 15.21 -9.52 -5.97
C PRO A 64 13.75 -9.41 -6.43
N LEU A 65 12.84 -8.83 -5.62
CA LEU A 65 11.47 -8.57 -6.06
C LEU A 65 11.43 -7.51 -7.15
N VAL A 66 12.19 -6.43 -7.02
CA VAL A 66 12.29 -5.36 -8.00
C VAL A 66 12.93 -5.86 -9.30
N GLU A 67 13.99 -6.66 -9.24
CA GLU A 67 14.63 -7.31 -10.39
C GLU A 67 13.63 -8.18 -11.17
N ASN A 68 12.70 -8.83 -10.48
CA ASN A 68 11.61 -9.59 -11.07
C ASN A 68 10.36 -8.73 -11.41
N GLN A 69 10.50 -7.41 -11.44
CA GLN A 69 9.45 -6.47 -11.80
C GLN A 69 8.19 -6.53 -10.91
N CYS A 70 8.31 -7.05 -9.69
CA CYS A 70 7.24 -7.02 -8.71
C CYS A 70 6.98 -5.58 -8.25
N VAL A 71 5.72 -5.21 -8.13
CA VAL A 71 5.30 -3.95 -7.54
C VAL A 71 5.12 -4.13 -6.03
N ILE A 72 5.75 -3.29 -5.23
CA ILE A 72 5.62 -3.32 -3.78
C ILE A 72 4.35 -2.57 -3.36
N VAL A 73 3.50 -3.22 -2.57
CA VAL A 73 2.26 -2.65 -2.05
C VAL A 73 2.38 -2.46 -0.54
N SER A 74 2.08 -1.27 -0.05
CA SER A 74 2.08 -0.99 1.38
C SER A 74 1.12 0.14 1.74
N GLY A 75 1.08 0.55 3.00
CA GLY A 75 0.04 1.43 3.51
C GLY A 75 0.47 2.86 3.83
N LEU A 76 1.70 3.24 3.56
CA LEU A 76 2.24 4.57 3.90
C LEU A 76 2.22 4.91 5.40
N ALA A 77 2.04 3.94 6.30
CA ALA A 77 2.15 4.14 7.74
C ALA A 77 3.60 4.41 8.16
N LYS A 78 3.80 4.87 9.40
CA LYS A 78 5.16 4.94 9.98
C LYS A 78 5.81 3.56 10.03
N GLY A 79 7.13 3.53 10.11
CA GLY A 79 7.90 2.30 10.30
C GLY A 79 7.98 1.46 9.03
N ALA A 80 7.61 0.18 9.10
CA ALA A 80 7.83 -0.80 8.04
C ALA A 80 7.23 -0.38 6.69
N ASP A 81 6.02 0.19 6.66
CA ASP A 81 5.38 0.64 5.42
C ASP A 81 6.23 1.72 4.73
N THR A 82 6.69 2.71 5.49
CA THR A 82 7.59 3.78 4.98
C THR A 82 8.89 3.21 4.45
N LEU A 83 9.49 2.25 5.18
CA LEU A 83 10.72 1.58 4.79
C LEU A 83 10.53 0.78 3.50
N ALA A 84 9.42 0.06 3.35
CA ALA A 84 9.11 -0.71 2.15
C ALA A 84 9.01 0.19 0.90
N HIS A 85 8.28 1.31 0.99
CA HIS A 85 8.17 2.26 -0.13
C HIS A 85 9.54 2.86 -0.48
N ARG A 86 10.30 3.29 0.52
CA ARG A 86 11.64 3.87 0.31
C ARG A 86 12.62 2.87 -0.29
N ALA A 87 12.59 1.61 0.15
CA ALA A 87 13.42 0.56 -0.40
C ALA A 87 13.05 0.27 -1.87
N ALA A 88 11.75 0.16 -2.20
CA ALA A 88 11.30 -0.01 -3.58
C ALA A 88 11.82 1.12 -4.49
N ILE A 89 11.72 2.38 -4.04
CA ILE A 89 12.23 3.54 -4.76
C ILE A 89 13.76 3.48 -4.91
N HIS A 90 14.46 3.20 -3.83
CA HIS A 90 15.93 3.15 -3.79
C HIS A 90 16.50 2.14 -4.77
N TYR A 91 15.87 0.99 -4.90
CA TYR A 91 16.30 -0.08 -5.83
C TYR A 91 15.68 0.05 -7.24
N GLY A 92 15.06 1.19 -7.55
CA GLY A 92 14.52 1.49 -8.90
C GLY A 92 13.22 0.76 -9.23
N GLY A 93 12.54 0.20 -8.24
CA GLY A 93 11.25 -0.49 -8.41
C GLY A 93 10.06 0.45 -8.38
N LYS A 94 8.87 -0.15 -8.49
CA LYS A 94 7.58 0.55 -8.42
C LYS A 94 6.83 0.17 -7.15
N THR A 95 6.02 1.11 -6.64
CA THR A 95 5.27 0.88 -5.40
C THR A 95 3.88 1.52 -5.44
N ILE A 96 2.93 0.90 -4.77
CA ILE A 96 1.55 1.36 -4.59
C ILE A 96 1.33 1.61 -3.10
N ALA A 97 0.95 2.83 -2.73
CA ALA A 97 0.52 3.13 -1.38
C ALA A 97 -1.00 3.15 -1.30
N VAL A 98 -1.56 2.25 -0.49
CA VAL A 98 -2.99 2.22 -0.17
C VAL A 98 -3.23 3.07 1.06
N LEU A 99 -4.09 4.08 0.97
CA LEU A 99 -4.33 5.04 2.04
C LEU A 99 -5.58 4.68 2.84
N GLY A 100 -5.57 4.94 4.14
CA GLY A 100 -6.74 4.87 5.02
C GLY A 100 -7.48 6.20 5.13
N HIS A 101 -7.37 7.08 4.13
CA HIS A 101 -7.97 8.42 4.06
C HIS A 101 -7.93 8.92 2.61
N GLY A 102 -8.58 10.06 2.34
CA GLY A 102 -8.48 10.74 1.05
C GLY A 102 -7.13 11.46 0.86
N PHE A 103 -7.02 12.22 -0.24
CA PHE A 103 -5.74 12.80 -0.68
C PHE A 103 -5.47 14.23 -0.18
N GLN A 104 -6.46 14.90 0.43
CA GLN A 104 -6.29 16.28 0.90
C GLN A 104 -5.47 16.37 2.19
N THR A 105 -5.48 15.31 2.99
CA THR A 105 -4.73 15.25 4.25
C THR A 105 -3.92 13.96 4.28
N ILE A 106 -2.61 14.06 4.18
CA ILE A 106 -1.72 12.90 4.27
C ILE A 106 -1.43 12.59 5.74
N TYR A 107 -1.59 11.32 6.09
CA TYR A 107 -1.25 10.81 7.41
C TYR A 107 -0.36 9.54 7.29
N PRO A 108 0.73 9.47 8.05
CA PRO A 108 1.26 10.50 8.95
C PRO A 108 1.82 11.71 8.18
N LYS A 109 1.77 12.89 8.79
CA LYS A 109 2.29 14.13 8.17
C LYS A 109 3.77 14.03 7.79
N SER A 110 4.55 13.24 8.53
CA SER A 110 5.96 12.97 8.22
C SER A 110 6.18 12.30 6.86
N ASN A 111 5.16 11.69 6.28
CA ASN A 111 5.22 11.02 4.98
C ASN A 111 4.66 11.87 3.83
N GLU A 112 4.39 13.15 4.05
CA GLU A 112 3.82 14.04 3.02
C GLU A 112 4.71 14.14 1.77
N ILE A 113 6.02 14.33 1.96
CA ILE A 113 6.99 14.39 0.85
C ILE A 113 7.03 13.04 0.11
N LEU A 114 7.03 11.93 0.84
CA LEU A 114 6.99 10.60 0.24
C LEU A 114 5.70 10.40 -0.55
N ALA A 115 4.55 10.81 -0.01
CA ALA A 115 3.26 10.72 -0.72
C ALA A 115 3.26 11.54 -2.01
N GLN A 116 3.83 12.75 -2.00
CA GLN A 116 3.98 13.59 -3.20
C GLN A 116 4.84 12.88 -4.26
N HIS A 117 5.96 12.29 -3.87
CA HIS A 117 6.81 11.50 -4.76
C HIS A 117 6.06 10.30 -5.35
N LEU A 118 5.31 9.57 -4.51
CA LEU A 118 4.50 8.43 -4.96
C LEU A 118 3.41 8.87 -5.94
N ALA A 119 2.76 9.99 -5.69
CA ALA A 119 1.74 10.55 -6.58
C ALA A 119 2.30 10.96 -7.95
N GLN A 120 3.59 11.26 -8.05
CA GLN A 120 4.25 11.71 -9.28
C GLN A 120 4.83 10.54 -10.09
N TYR A 121 5.45 9.55 -9.44
CA TYR A 121 6.25 8.51 -10.10
C TYR A 121 5.78 7.07 -9.85
N HIS A 122 4.82 6.91 -8.96
CA HIS A 122 4.27 5.63 -8.52
C HIS A 122 2.74 5.75 -8.41
N LEU A 123 2.09 5.12 -7.43
CA LEU A 123 0.64 5.18 -7.29
C LEU A 123 0.21 5.35 -5.83
N LEU A 124 -0.66 6.31 -5.59
CA LEU A 124 -1.50 6.40 -4.39
C LEU A 124 -2.89 5.86 -4.72
N LEU A 125 -3.47 5.06 -3.84
CA LEU A 125 -4.79 4.47 -3.96
C LEU A 125 -5.57 4.60 -2.66
N SER A 126 -6.85 4.93 -2.73
CA SER A 126 -7.76 4.99 -1.59
C SER A 126 -9.18 4.59 -1.97
N GLU A 127 -9.91 3.97 -1.06
CA GLU A 127 -11.38 3.81 -1.18
C GLU A 127 -12.15 5.03 -0.66
N TYR A 128 -11.47 5.97 -0.02
CA TYR A 128 -12.10 7.16 0.57
C TYR A 128 -12.06 8.35 -0.39
N PRO A 129 -13.18 9.09 -0.50
CA PRO A 129 -13.19 10.35 -1.25
C PRO A 129 -12.07 11.30 -0.83
N PRO A 130 -11.57 12.15 -1.76
CA PRO A 130 -10.38 12.98 -1.53
C PRO A 130 -10.40 13.84 -0.27
N HIS A 131 -11.58 14.32 0.16
CA HIS A 131 -11.74 15.19 1.32
C HIS A 131 -11.84 14.46 2.67
N ILE A 132 -11.94 13.13 2.66
CA ILE A 132 -12.09 12.36 3.90
C ILE A 132 -10.74 12.25 4.62
N GLY A 133 -10.70 12.77 5.85
CA GLY A 133 -9.53 12.69 6.72
C GLY A 133 -9.30 11.32 7.34
N PRO A 134 -8.14 11.12 7.98
CA PRO A 134 -7.81 9.86 8.63
C PRO A 134 -8.68 9.62 9.88
N LYS A 135 -9.18 8.39 10.03
CA LYS A 135 -9.88 7.90 11.22
C LYS A 135 -9.28 6.57 11.67
N LYS A 136 -9.26 6.30 12.96
CA LYS A 136 -8.62 5.09 13.54
C LYS A 136 -9.09 3.79 12.87
N HIS A 137 -10.40 3.63 12.67
CA HIS A 137 -10.99 2.42 12.08
C HIS A 137 -10.75 2.29 10.57
N HIS A 138 -10.35 3.35 9.87
CA HIS A 138 -10.04 3.28 8.44
C HIS A 138 -8.77 2.45 8.16
N PHE A 139 -7.80 2.44 9.07
CA PHE A 139 -6.52 1.77 8.84
C PHE A 139 -6.64 0.23 8.81
N PRO A 140 -7.31 -0.43 9.76
CA PRO A 140 -7.61 -1.86 9.65
C PRO A 140 -8.43 -2.19 8.40
N MET A 141 -9.45 -1.39 8.11
CA MET A 141 -10.30 -1.58 6.91
C MET A 141 -9.51 -1.49 5.61
N ARG A 142 -8.56 -0.56 5.51
CA ARG A 142 -7.69 -0.39 4.37
C ARG A 142 -6.79 -1.62 4.13
N ASN A 143 -6.36 -2.30 5.17
CA ASN A 143 -5.43 -3.43 5.07
C ASN A 143 -5.99 -4.57 4.22
N ARG A 144 -7.32 -4.77 4.16
CA ARG A 144 -7.93 -5.75 3.25
C ARG A 144 -7.64 -5.44 1.78
N ILE A 145 -7.49 -4.16 1.43
CA ILE A 145 -7.17 -3.73 0.06
C ILE A 145 -5.70 -4.03 -0.25
N ILE A 146 -4.77 -3.76 0.68
CA ILE A 146 -3.35 -4.13 0.53
C ILE A 146 -3.24 -5.62 0.23
N ARG A 147 -3.89 -6.46 1.04
CA ARG A 147 -3.92 -7.91 0.85
C ARG A 147 -4.58 -8.29 -0.48
N GLY A 148 -5.75 -7.74 -0.79
CA GLY A 148 -6.52 -8.07 -1.98
C GLY A 148 -5.84 -7.69 -3.30
N LEU A 149 -4.95 -6.69 -3.28
CA LEU A 149 -4.14 -6.32 -4.44
C LEU A 149 -2.94 -7.24 -4.67
N SER A 150 -2.49 -7.95 -3.63
CA SER A 150 -1.18 -8.59 -3.61
C SER A 150 -1.27 -10.10 -3.83
N ASP A 151 -0.20 -10.67 -4.38
CA ASP A 151 -0.03 -12.10 -4.63
C ASP A 151 0.63 -12.81 -3.46
N ALA A 152 1.43 -12.06 -2.69
CA ALA A 152 2.08 -12.53 -1.47
C ALA A 152 2.21 -11.39 -0.45
N LEU A 153 2.43 -11.77 0.81
CA LEU A 153 2.57 -10.87 1.93
C LEU A 153 3.91 -11.11 2.64
N VAL A 154 4.69 -10.06 2.77
CA VAL A 154 5.93 -10.01 3.58
C VAL A 154 5.65 -9.21 4.85
N VAL A 155 5.90 -9.82 5.99
CA VAL A 155 5.82 -9.18 7.30
C VAL A 155 7.19 -9.20 7.95
N THR A 156 7.77 -8.03 8.22
CA THR A 156 9.09 -7.94 8.84
C THR A 156 9.03 -8.00 10.36
N GLU A 157 8.13 -7.23 10.96
CA GLU A 157 7.94 -7.17 12.40
C GLU A 157 6.46 -7.01 12.71
N ALA A 158 5.96 -7.77 13.68
CA ALA A 158 4.60 -7.66 14.17
C ALA A 158 4.59 -7.63 15.70
N ALA A 159 4.09 -6.55 16.29
CA ALA A 159 3.84 -6.52 17.74
C ALA A 159 2.60 -7.34 18.08
N LEU A 160 2.63 -8.04 19.21
CA LEU A 160 1.46 -8.69 19.80
C LEU A 160 0.30 -7.67 19.90
N ARG A 161 -0.88 -8.00 19.34
CA ARG A 161 -2.06 -7.11 19.25
C ARG A 161 -1.92 -5.92 18.30
N SER A 162 -1.09 -6.03 17.25
CA SER A 162 -0.98 -5.00 16.21
C SER A 162 -1.94 -5.23 15.04
N GLY A 163 -2.26 -4.16 14.29
CA GLY A 163 -2.98 -4.27 13.02
C GLY A 163 -2.26 -5.13 11.97
N THR A 164 -0.95 -5.33 12.12
CA THR A 164 -0.13 -6.22 11.30
C THR A 164 -0.55 -7.67 11.48
N LEU A 165 -0.79 -8.13 12.72
CA LEU A 165 -1.27 -9.50 13.00
C LEU A 165 -2.67 -9.73 12.43
N ILE A 166 -3.58 -8.77 12.55
CA ILE A 166 -4.91 -8.85 11.94
C ILE A 166 -4.80 -9.05 10.43
N THR A 167 -3.89 -8.35 9.77
CA THR A 167 -3.66 -8.49 8.32
C THR A 167 -3.08 -9.87 7.99
N THR A 168 -2.22 -10.41 8.84
CA THR A 168 -1.63 -11.74 8.66
C THR A 168 -2.66 -12.85 8.86
N GLU A 169 -3.46 -12.79 9.93
CA GLU A 169 -4.53 -13.77 10.20
C GLU A 169 -5.57 -13.82 9.07
N LEU A 170 -5.87 -12.68 8.46
CA LEU A 170 -6.78 -12.61 7.32
C LEU A 170 -6.12 -13.05 5.99
N ALA A 171 -4.81 -13.28 5.96
CA ALA A 171 -4.08 -13.74 4.77
C ALA A 171 -3.94 -15.26 4.71
N LEU A 172 -4.22 -15.95 5.80
CA LEU A 172 -4.29 -17.42 5.89
C LEU A 172 -5.70 -17.91 5.58
#